data_eda7219aa2f9be0d1c7281d6e50b959c
#
_entry.id   eda7219aa2f9be0d1c7281d6e50b959c
#
_cell.length_a   1.000
_cell.length_b   1.000
_cell.length_c   1.000
_cell.angle_alpha   90.00
_cell.angle_beta   90.00
_cell.angle_gamma   90.00
#
_symmetry.space_group_name_H-M   'P 1'
#
loop_
_entity.id
_entity.type
_entity.pdbx_description
1 polymer ?
#
loop_
_entity_poly.entity_id
_entity_poly.type
_entity_poly.pdbx_seq_one_letter_code
_entity_poly.pdbx_strand_id
1 'polypeptide(L)'
;MSATPPHVERALTGSAARRAHPGRWLTIAGGALTAAILIAALSLVVNLQHRDIAGKSQELANLALVLAQDTERAFQALETVQTSLVERLRNEGINTPEAFDFRIRERDVYGLLRDRLDNLPYVDALTLINQQGDLGNFSRYQPTPPVNVADRDYYKTLMADPDMESYLSAPVENRGSGTWTIYLARKFSSRDGEALGLILGAMRLDYFARFYSTINVGKGGAISLFRADGTLLVRHPSVSGTIGTRTEPTARGQAMALAAAQPGAPTATPLVSPIDGEQRLTAIRALDRYPVTVAVSTTLASVDAAWRPEALVIGVAAILLCLILAACVMLGRPQLDAHHALTSAANHIARHDALTGLPNRVLFTER
;
A
#
# COMPACT_ATOMS: atom_id res chain seq x y z
N MET A 1 -33.57 99.09 13.43
CA MET A 1 -32.60 98.18 12.93
C MET A 1 -32.69 96.92 13.80
N SER A 2 -33.37 95.96 13.28
CA SER A 2 -33.82 94.79 13.99
C SER A 2 -33.06 93.62 13.56
N ALA A 3 -32.45 92.87 14.44
CA ALA A 3 -31.80 91.60 14.14
C ALA A 3 -32.53 90.45 14.87
N THR A 4 -33.16 89.60 14.10
CA THR A 4 -33.81 88.37 14.50
C THR A 4 -32.81 87.27 14.73
N PRO A 5 -32.84 86.43 15.78
CA PRO A 5 -31.95 85.27 15.94
C PRO A 5 -32.49 84.04 15.19
N PRO A 6 -31.65 83.15 14.72
CA PRO A 6 -32.05 82.00 13.96
C PRO A 6 -32.55 80.87 14.89
N HIS A 7 -33.61 80.22 14.44
CA HIS A 7 -34.19 79.02 15.01
C HIS A 7 -33.25 77.85 14.93
N VAL A 8 -32.91 77.25 16.02
CA VAL A 8 -32.21 75.97 16.10
C VAL A 8 -33.25 74.88 15.99
N GLU A 9 -33.38 74.36 14.79
CA GLU A 9 -34.07 73.07 14.48
C GLU A 9 -33.17 71.94 14.88
N ARG A 10 -33.32 71.46 16.10
CA ARG A 10 -32.62 70.22 16.49
C ARG A 10 -33.47 69.03 16.13
N ALA A 11 -33.12 68.45 15.00
CA ALA A 11 -33.69 67.21 14.55
C ALA A 11 -33.56 66.13 15.63
N LEU A 12 -34.67 65.64 16.09
CA LEU A 12 -34.79 64.47 16.92
C LEU A 12 -34.53 63.24 16.02
N THR A 13 -33.27 62.93 15.83
CA THR A 13 -32.90 61.59 15.30
C THR A 13 -33.20 60.57 16.39
N GLY A 14 -34.44 60.10 16.37
CA GLY A 14 -34.84 58.93 17.15
C GLY A 14 -33.99 57.73 16.74
N SER A 15 -33.05 57.37 17.57
CA SER A 15 -32.38 56.07 17.52
C SER A 15 -33.46 55.00 17.60
N ALA A 16 -33.87 54.49 16.47
CA ALA A 16 -34.66 53.28 16.37
C ALA A 16 -33.80 52.11 16.87
N ALA A 17 -33.79 51.92 18.20
CA ALA A 17 -33.25 50.70 18.79
C ALA A 17 -33.92 49.54 18.06
N ARG A 18 -33.16 48.86 17.20
CA ARG A 18 -33.60 47.64 16.50
C ARG A 18 -34.07 46.65 17.56
N ARG A 19 -35.38 46.54 17.77
CA ARG A 19 -35.97 45.52 18.63
C ARG A 19 -35.48 44.18 18.18
N ALA A 20 -34.55 43.62 18.92
CA ALA A 20 -34.02 42.30 18.64
C ALA A 20 -35.14 41.27 18.80
N HIS A 21 -35.69 40.77 17.70
CA HIS A 21 -36.68 39.70 17.72
C HIS A 21 -35.99 38.40 18.14
N PRO A 22 -36.32 37.81 19.30
CA PRO A 22 -35.63 36.61 19.82
C PRO A 22 -35.76 35.41 18.88
N GLY A 23 -36.84 35.31 18.09
CA GLY A 23 -36.99 34.29 17.07
C GLY A 23 -35.94 34.37 15.96
N ARG A 24 -35.41 35.57 15.63
CA ARG A 24 -34.30 35.68 14.64
C ARG A 24 -32.98 35.17 15.21
N TRP A 25 -32.68 35.38 16.47
CA TRP A 25 -31.50 34.85 17.13
C TRP A 25 -31.56 33.33 17.22
N LEU A 26 -32.73 32.73 17.49
CA LEU A 26 -32.92 31.28 17.50
C LEU A 26 -32.66 30.67 16.10
N THR A 27 -33.11 31.30 15.01
CA THR A 27 -32.83 30.82 13.65
C THR A 27 -31.38 30.94 13.27
N ILE A 28 -30.69 32.03 13.67
CA ILE A 28 -29.23 32.19 13.40
C ILE A 28 -28.45 31.17 14.20
N ALA A 29 -28.74 30.97 15.47
CA ALA A 29 -28.09 29.99 16.34
C ALA A 29 -28.34 28.56 15.84
N GLY A 30 -29.56 28.23 15.43
CA GLY A 30 -29.91 26.95 14.83
C GLY A 30 -29.16 26.67 13.50
N GLY A 31 -29.09 27.70 12.65
CA GLY A 31 -28.29 27.60 11.40
C GLY A 31 -26.81 27.41 11.67
N ALA A 32 -26.22 28.14 12.61
CA ALA A 32 -24.82 27.98 12.99
C ALA A 32 -24.53 26.59 13.57
N LEU A 33 -25.43 26.06 14.41
CA LEU A 33 -25.28 24.72 14.97
C LEU A 33 -25.41 23.62 13.90
N THR A 34 -26.36 23.78 12.96
CA THR A 34 -26.51 22.87 11.81
C THR A 34 -25.23 22.84 10.96
N ALA A 35 -24.64 24.01 10.66
CA ALA A 35 -23.39 24.10 9.93
C ALA A 35 -22.25 23.41 10.71
N ALA A 36 -22.17 23.62 12.02
CA ALA A 36 -21.17 22.97 12.87
C ALA A 36 -21.31 21.44 12.87
N ILE A 37 -22.54 20.90 12.93
CA ILE A 37 -22.79 19.44 12.86
C ILE A 37 -22.33 18.88 11.51
N LEU A 38 -22.64 19.56 10.40
CA LEU A 38 -22.23 19.10 9.07
C LEU A 38 -20.73 19.15 8.88
N ILE A 39 -20.06 20.21 9.36
CA ILE A 39 -18.59 20.32 9.32
C ILE A 39 -17.96 19.23 10.18
N ALA A 40 -18.48 18.97 11.38
CA ALA A 40 -17.99 17.91 12.25
C ALA A 40 -18.15 16.51 11.62
N ALA A 41 -19.32 16.24 11.03
CA ALA A 41 -19.58 14.97 10.33
C ALA A 41 -18.64 14.78 9.13
N LEU A 42 -18.47 15.80 8.29
CA LEU A 42 -17.54 15.79 7.17
C LEU A 42 -16.10 15.56 7.64
N SER A 43 -15.67 16.29 8.65
CA SER A 43 -14.33 16.13 9.25
C SER A 43 -14.11 14.71 9.78
N LEU A 44 -15.14 14.12 10.43
CA LEU A 44 -15.06 12.76 10.95
C LEU A 44 -14.94 11.72 9.83
N VAL A 45 -15.72 11.85 8.74
CA VAL A 45 -15.65 10.97 7.57
C VAL A 45 -14.29 11.07 6.87
N VAL A 46 -13.77 12.28 6.68
CA VAL A 46 -12.44 12.49 6.08
C VAL A 46 -11.33 11.89 6.96
N ASN A 47 -11.41 12.08 8.28
CA ASN A 47 -10.48 11.47 9.22
C ASN A 47 -10.55 9.92 9.20
N LEU A 48 -11.75 9.35 9.11
CA LEU A 48 -11.95 7.90 9.02
C LEU A 48 -11.27 7.36 7.76
N GLN A 49 -11.53 7.96 6.60
CA GLN A 49 -10.90 7.59 5.33
C GLN A 49 -9.36 7.65 5.41
N HIS A 50 -8.81 8.74 5.94
CA HIS A 50 -7.36 8.88 6.08
C HIS A 50 -6.74 7.83 7.01
N ARG A 51 -7.40 7.51 8.12
CA ARG A 51 -6.93 6.49 9.07
C ARG A 51 -6.94 5.10 8.45
N ASP A 52 -7.99 4.74 7.74
CA ASP A 52 -8.11 3.43 7.11
C ASP A 52 -7.09 3.24 5.99
N ILE A 53 -6.90 4.25 5.13
CA ILE A 53 -5.85 4.21 4.10
C ILE A 53 -4.46 4.13 4.73
N ALA A 54 -4.17 4.94 5.75
CA ALA A 54 -2.89 4.92 6.43
C ALA A 54 -2.64 3.59 7.15
N GLY A 55 -3.63 3.06 7.86
CA GLY A 55 -3.56 1.76 8.53
C GLY A 55 -3.31 0.62 7.55
N LYS A 56 -4.04 0.62 6.42
CA LYS A 56 -3.85 -0.41 5.38
C LYS A 56 -2.50 -0.27 4.68
N SER A 57 -2.04 0.96 4.44
CA SER A 57 -0.71 1.22 3.90
C SER A 57 0.40 0.64 4.79
N GLN A 58 0.31 0.86 6.10
CA GLN A 58 1.25 0.31 7.09
C GLN A 58 1.23 -1.22 7.12
N GLU A 59 0.04 -1.82 7.11
CA GLU A 59 -0.14 -3.27 7.08
C GLU A 59 0.53 -3.90 5.84
N LEU A 60 0.26 -3.34 4.65
CA LEU A 60 0.85 -3.82 3.40
C LEU A 60 2.38 -3.66 3.39
N ALA A 61 2.90 -2.55 3.90
CA ALA A 61 4.34 -2.29 3.96
C ALA A 61 5.05 -3.25 4.93
N ASN A 62 4.46 -3.51 6.10
CA ASN A 62 5.00 -4.48 7.05
C ASN A 62 5.00 -5.89 6.46
N LEU A 63 3.91 -6.27 5.78
CA LEU A 63 3.83 -7.57 5.12
C LEU A 63 4.84 -7.68 3.98
N ALA A 64 5.02 -6.65 3.17
CA ALA A 64 6.03 -6.62 2.11
C ALA A 64 7.46 -6.77 2.67
N LEU A 65 7.76 -6.14 3.81
CA LEU A 65 9.04 -6.28 4.50
C LEU A 65 9.27 -7.72 4.97
N VAL A 66 8.30 -8.31 5.66
CA VAL A 66 8.41 -9.70 6.17
C VAL A 66 8.61 -10.68 5.02
N LEU A 67 7.82 -10.55 3.95
CA LEU A 67 7.92 -11.43 2.77
C LEU A 67 9.23 -11.24 2.00
N ALA A 68 9.74 -10.01 1.91
CA ALA A 68 11.04 -9.75 1.30
C ALA A 68 12.16 -10.43 2.11
N GLN A 69 12.15 -10.32 3.44
CA GLN A 69 13.13 -10.97 4.30
C GLN A 69 13.07 -12.50 4.23
N ASP A 70 11.85 -13.08 4.18
CA ASP A 70 11.68 -14.52 4.06
C ASP A 70 12.18 -15.03 2.70
N THR A 71 11.81 -14.31 1.62
CA THR A 71 12.30 -14.60 0.27
C THR A 71 13.82 -14.50 0.21
N GLU A 72 14.41 -13.46 0.80
CA GLU A 72 15.85 -13.27 0.83
C GLU A 72 16.57 -14.42 1.55
N ARG A 73 16.03 -14.89 2.69
CA ARG A 73 16.56 -16.06 3.40
C ARG A 73 16.55 -17.33 2.54
N ALA A 74 15.51 -17.52 1.73
CA ALA A 74 15.44 -18.66 0.81
C ALA A 74 16.56 -18.61 -0.24
N PHE A 75 16.82 -17.43 -0.82
CA PHE A 75 17.93 -17.24 -1.75
C PHE A 75 19.30 -17.43 -1.06
N GLN A 76 19.48 -16.85 0.13
CA GLN A 76 20.73 -16.98 0.92
C GLN A 76 21.03 -18.44 1.29
N ALA A 77 20.02 -19.22 1.66
CA ALA A 77 20.21 -20.63 1.98
C ALA A 77 20.68 -21.44 0.77
N LEU A 78 20.12 -21.18 -0.42
CA LEU A 78 20.59 -21.78 -1.66
C LEU A 78 22.02 -21.33 -2.00
N GLU A 79 22.31 -20.05 -1.89
CA GLU A 79 23.66 -19.50 -2.13
C GLU A 79 24.71 -20.12 -1.18
N THR A 80 24.35 -20.33 0.09
CA THR A 80 25.21 -20.99 1.07
C THR A 80 25.56 -22.41 0.64
N VAL A 81 24.58 -23.17 0.13
CA VAL A 81 24.80 -24.51 -0.41
C VAL A 81 25.72 -24.45 -1.63
N GLN A 82 25.49 -23.53 -2.57
CA GLN A 82 26.36 -23.36 -3.74
C GLN A 82 27.79 -23.00 -3.36
N THR A 83 27.96 -22.06 -2.40
CA THR A 83 29.29 -21.66 -1.90
C THR A 83 30.02 -22.84 -1.27
N SER A 84 29.34 -23.63 -0.44
CA SER A 84 29.90 -24.83 0.16
C SER A 84 30.31 -25.90 -0.89
N LEU A 85 29.59 -26.00 -2.00
CA LEU A 85 29.99 -26.88 -3.12
C LEU A 85 31.24 -26.34 -3.83
N VAL A 86 31.30 -25.01 -4.06
CA VAL A 86 32.49 -24.36 -4.62
C VAL A 86 33.74 -24.62 -3.77
N GLU A 87 33.62 -24.40 -2.46
CA GLU A 87 34.73 -24.62 -1.52
C GLU A 87 35.18 -26.08 -1.49
N ARG A 88 34.25 -27.01 -1.49
CA ARG A 88 34.58 -28.44 -1.54
C ARG A 88 35.34 -28.82 -2.80
N LEU A 89 34.84 -28.44 -3.98
CA LEU A 89 35.48 -28.73 -5.25
C LEU A 89 36.87 -28.08 -5.35
N ARG A 90 37.04 -26.86 -4.81
CA ARG A 90 38.36 -26.22 -4.74
C ARG A 90 39.33 -26.97 -3.80
N ASN A 91 38.86 -27.49 -2.68
CA ASN A 91 39.65 -28.27 -1.74
C ASN A 91 40.05 -29.64 -2.31
N GLU A 92 39.30 -30.19 -3.28
CA GLU A 92 39.65 -31.37 -4.05
C GLU A 92 40.72 -31.08 -5.13
N GLY A 93 41.16 -29.82 -5.24
CA GLY A 93 42.25 -29.39 -6.15
C GLY A 93 41.81 -29.19 -7.61
N ILE A 94 40.51 -29.06 -7.85
CA ILE A 94 39.95 -28.83 -9.20
C ILE A 94 40.25 -27.39 -9.63
N ASN A 95 41.08 -27.27 -10.67
CA ASN A 95 41.61 -26.00 -11.17
C ASN A 95 41.69 -25.88 -12.69
N THR A 96 41.21 -26.90 -13.42
CA THR A 96 41.13 -26.88 -14.88
C THR A 96 39.75 -27.34 -15.38
N PRO A 97 39.33 -26.91 -16.58
CA PRO A 97 38.03 -27.32 -17.14
C PRO A 97 37.88 -28.85 -17.28
N GLU A 98 38.96 -29.54 -17.65
CA GLU A 98 38.93 -30.99 -17.84
C GLU A 98 38.80 -31.74 -16.51
N ALA A 99 39.51 -31.28 -15.47
CA ALA A 99 39.39 -31.85 -14.13
C ALA A 99 37.99 -31.62 -13.56
N PHE A 100 37.41 -30.45 -13.82
CA PHE A 100 36.05 -30.13 -13.40
C PHE A 100 35.04 -31.01 -14.15
N ASP A 101 35.10 -31.10 -15.49
CA ASP A 101 34.20 -31.92 -16.28
C ASP A 101 34.28 -33.41 -15.90
N PHE A 102 35.48 -33.93 -15.64
CA PHE A 102 35.65 -35.30 -15.15
C PHE A 102 34.98 -35.49 -13.79
N ARG A 103 35.28 -34.60 -12.84
CA ARG A 103 34.80 -34.70 -11.44
C ARG A 103 33.29 -34.60 -11.34
N ILE A 104 32.65 -33.68 -12.06
CA ILE A 104 31.20 -33.49 -11.98
C ILE A 104 30.40 -34.65 -12.55
N ARG A 105 31.01 -35.54 -13.37
CA ARG A 105 30.36 -36.73 -13.93
C ARG A 105 30.46 -37.95 -13.01
N GLU A 106 31.23 -37.89 -11.92
CA GLU A 106 31.37 -39.00 -10.98
C GLU A 106 30.07 -39.28 -10.21
N ARG A 107 29.85 -40.54 -9.90
CA ARG A 107 28.58 -40.99 -9.32
C ARG A 107 28.34 -40.51 -7.89
N ASP A 108 29.40 -40.32 -7.09
CA ASP A 108 29.33 -39.83 -5.73
C ASP A 108 28.83 -38.38 -5.66
N VAL A 109 29.09 -37.57 -6.70
CA VAL A 109 28.60 -36.21 -6.81
C VAL A 109 27.08 -36.13 -6.84
N TYR A 110 26.41 -37.12 -7.41
CA TYR A 110 24.95 -37.21 -7.34
C TYR A 110 24.45 -37.28 -5.90
N GLY A 111 25.03 -38.17 -5.10
CA GLY A 111 24.69 -38.25 -3.67
C GLY A 111 24.95 -36.92 -2.93
N LEU A 112 26.13 -36.33 -3.20
CA LEU A 112 26.51 -35.04 -2.64
C LEU A 112 25.51 -33.92 -2.94
N LEU A 113 25.02 -33.84 -4.17
CA LEU A 113 24.03 -32.82 -4.56
C LEU A 113 22.65 -33.07 -3.93
N ARG A 114 22.25 -34.33 -3.85
CA ARG A 114 20.97 -34.75 -3.30
C ARG A 114 20.88 -34.47 -1.81
N ASP A 115 21.89 -34.84 -1.05
CA ASP A 115 21.93 -34.66 0.41
C ASP A 115 21.84 -33.19 0.84
N ARG A 116 22.24 -32.27 -0.07
CA ARG A 116 22.17 -30.83 0.18
C ARG A 116 20.77 -30.23 0.00
N LEU A 117 19.83 -30.96 -0.62
CA LEU A 117 18.47 -30.49 -0.87
C LEU A 117 17.48 -30.79 0.25
N ASP A 118 17.79 -31.66 1.18
CA ASP A 118 16.86 -32.16 2.20
C ASP A 118 16.23 -31.03 3.03
N ASN A 119 16.93 -29.90 3.19
CA ASN A 119 16.45 -28.75 3.96
C ASN A 119 16.02 -27.55 3.08
N LEU A 120 15.91 -27.74 1.75
CA LEU A 120 15.57 -26.68 0.80
C LEU A 120 14.33 -27.01 -0.03
N PRO A 121 13.13 -27.01 0.58
CA PRO A 121 11.90 -27.49 -0.09
C PRO A 121 11.47 -26.65 -1.30
N TYR A 122 12.00 -25.45 -1.44
CA TYR A 122 11.79 -24.54 -2.57
C TYR A 122 12.78 -24.76 -3.70
N VAL A 123 13.82 -25.56 -3.49
CA VAL A 123 14.81 -25.92 -4.53
C VAL A 123 14.42 -27.27 -5.12
N ASP A 124 14.19 -27.28 -6.42
CA ASP A 124 13.83 -28.46 -7.19
C ASP A 124 15.06 -29.35 -7.49
N ALA A 125 16.16 -28.71 -7.84
CA ALA A 125 17.41 -29.40 -8.21
C ALA A 125 18.63 -28.51 -8.02
N LEU A 126 19.76 -29.18 -7.74
CA LEU A 126 21.11 -28.67 -7.94
C LEU A 126 21.70 -29.32 -9.20
N THR A 127 22.38 -28.52 -9.98
CA THR A 127 22.97 -28.98 -11.27
C THR A 127 24.37 -28.44 -11.43
N LEU A 128 25.28 -29.26 -11.90
CA LEU A 128 26.65 -28.88 -12.28
C LEU A 128 26.78 -28.89 -13.80
N ILE A 129 27.26 -27.78 -14.34
CA ILE A 129 27.38 -27.53 -15.78
C ILE A 129 28.86 -27.29 -16.08
N ASN A 130 29.40 -27.96 -17.10
CA ASN A 130 30.78 -27.76 -17.53
C ASN A 130 30.96 -26.44 -18.32
N GLN A 131 32.19 -26.17 -18.71
CA GLN A 131 32.56 -24.97 -19.48
C GLN A 131 31.92 -24.93 -20.88
N GLN A 132 31.50 -26.04 -21.44
CA GLN A 132 30.82 -26.16 -22.75
C GLN A 132 29.29 -26.01 -22.63
N GLY A 133 28.75 -25.90 -21.41
CA GLY A 133 27.32 -25.82 -21.16
C GLY A 133 26.63 -27.17 -20.99
N ASP A 134 27.40 -28.28 -20.98
CA ASP A 134 26.82 -29.60 -20.80
C ASP A 134 26.51 -29.90 -19.34
N LEU A 135 25.42 -30.59 -19.13
CA LEU A 135 24.99 -31.07 -17.83
C LEU A 135 25.87 -32.23 -17.37
N GLY A 136 26.77 -32.01 -16.42
CA GLY A 136 27.65 -33.02 -15.86
C GLY A 136 26.99 -33.87 -14.78
N ASN A 137 26.25 -33.25 -13.85
CA ASN A 137 25.51 -33.94 -12.79
C ASN A 137 24.24 -33.19 -12.39
N PHE A 138 23.29 -33.94 -11.81
CA PHE A 138 21.97 -33.47 -11.53
C PHE A 138 21.35 -34.20 -10.33
N SER A 139 20.88 -33.48 -9.33
CA SER A 139 20.42 -34.07 -8.06
C SER A 139 19.11 -34.89 -8.12
N ARG A 140 18.32 -34.81 -9.20
CA ARG A 140 16.99 -35.48 -9.25
C ARG A 140 17.06 -36.96 -9.60
N TYR A 141 17.87 -37.36 -10.57
CA TYR A 141 17.99 -38.75 -11.02
C TYR A 141 19.28 -39.00 -11.75
N GLN A 142 19.64 -40.28 -11.82
CA GLN A 142 20.73 -40.80 -12.68
C GLN A 142 20.18 -41.90 -13.59
N PRO A 143 20.70 -42.02 -14.81
CA PRO A 143 21.82 -41.26 -15.41
C PRO A 143 21.43 -39.80 -15.69
N THR A 144 22.43 -38.92 -15.68
CA THR A 144 22.26 -37.51 -16.03
C THR A 144 21.80 -37.37 -17.48
N PRO A 145 20.74 -36.60 -17.78
CA PRO A 145 20.25 -36.42 -19.12
C PRO A 145 21.24 -35.63 -19.99
N PRO A 146 21.35 -35.92 -21.29
CA PRO A 146 22.21 -35.16 -22.18
C PRO A 146 21.56 -33.84 -22.56
N VAL A 147 21.73 -32.84 -21.69
CA VAL A 147 21.18 -31.46 -21.85
C VAL A 147 22.34 -30.49 -21.92
N ASN A 148 22.30 -29.61 -22.91
CA ASN A 148 23.19 -28.46 -23.01
C ASN A 148 22.39 -27.18 -22.75
N VAL A 149 22.97 -26.22 -22.00
CA VAL A 149 22.35 -24.96 -21.58
C VAL A 149 23.12 -23.73 -22.05
N ALA A 150 24.01 -23.88 -23.02
CA ALA A 150 24.81 -22.76 -23.56
C ALA A 150 23.93 -21.67 -24.23
N ASP A 151 22.71 -22.02 -24.62
CA ASP A 151 21.71 -21.09 -25.17
C ASP A 151 21.01 -20.20 -24.11
N ARG A 152 21.12 -20.58 -22.84
CA ARG A 152 20.42 -19.91 -21.72
C ARG A 152 21.03 -18.58 -21.35
N ASP A 153 20.19 -17.65 -20.85
CA ASP A 153 20.56 -16.29 -20.41
C ASP A 153 21.66 -16.32 -19.34
N TYR A 154 21.46 -17.11 -18.28
CA TYR A 154 22.41 -17.22 -17.18
C TYR A 154 23.77 -17.74 -17.59
N TYR A 155 23.81 -18.71 -18.52
CA TYR A 155 25.07 -19.23 -19.03
C TYR A 155 25.83 -18.17 -19.83
N LYS A 156 25.16 -17.57 -20.83
CA LYS A 156 25.74 -16.52 -21.66
C LYS A 156 26.26 -15.34 -20.84
N THR A 157 25.46 -14.88 -19.88
CA THR A 157 25.83 -13.74 -19.07
C THR A 157 27.02 -14.04 -18.18
N LEU A 158 27.02 -15.18 -17.46
CA LEU A 158 28.09 -15.51 -16.52
C LEU A 158 29.41 -15.89 -17.23
N MET A 159 29.33 -16.51 -18.41
CA MET A 159 30.55 -16.88 -19.15
C MET A 159 31.15 -15.68 -19.90
N ALA A 160 30.36 -14.65 -20.21
CA ALA A 160 30.85 -13.46 -20.91
C ALA A 160 31.44 -12.41 -19.97
N ASP A 161 31.01 -12.35 -18.69
CA ASP A 161 31.46 -11.36 -17.72
C ASP A 161 32.39 -12.01 -16.66
N PRO A 162 33.70 -11.76 -16.68
CA PRO A 162 34.65 -12.36 -15.71
C PRO A 162 34.34 -11.97 -14.26
N ASP A 163 33.86 -10.76 -14.01
CA ASP A 163 33.66 -10.22 -12.67
C ASP A 163 32.33 -10.67 -12.04
N MET A 164 31.39 -11.15 -12.85
CA MET A 164 30.10 -11.60 -12.36
C MET A 164 30.19 -13.03 -11.79
N GLU A 165 29.93 -13.17 -10.48
CA GLU A 165 29.96 -14.48 -9.80
C GLU A 165 28.61 -15.22 -9.83
N SER A 166 27.48 -14.50 -9.81
CA SER A 166 26.16 -15.10 -9.75
C SER A 166 25.15 -14.35 -10.61
N TYR A 167 24.15 -15.07 -11.10
CA TYR A 167 23.09 -14.50 -11.92
C TYR A 167 21.76 -15.18 -11.63
N LEU A 168 20.68 -14.37 -11.57
CA LEU A 168 19.31 -14.86 -11.45
C LEU A 168 18.65 -14.88 -12.83
N SER A 169 18.25 -16.05 -13.30
CA SER A 169 17.64 -16.22 -14.61
C SER A 169 16.26 -15.56 -14.74
N ALA A 170 15.82 -15.36 -15.98
CA ALA A 170 14.39 -15.22 -16.26
C ALA A 170 13.64 -16.49 -15.84
N PRO A 171 12.33 -16.42 -15.55
CA PRO A 171 11.53 -17.60 -15.29
C PRO A 171 11.39 -18.41 -16.57
N VAL A 172 11.61 -19.71 -16.45
CA VAL A 172 11.49 -20.66 -17.55
C VAL A 172 10.62 -21.85 -17.13
N GLU A 173 9.90 -22.39 -18.07
CA GLU A 173 9.23 -23.67 -17.86
C GLU A 173 10.26 -24.78 -17.87
N ASN A 174 10.33 -25.57 -16.79
CA ASN A 174 11.26 -26.69 -16.70
C ASN A 174 10.85 -27.79 -17.67
N ARG A 175 11.73 -28.10 -18.60
CA ARG A 175 11.49 -29.11 -19.66
C ARG A 175 11.19 -30.52 -19.13
N GLY A 176 11.60 -30.81 -17.88
CA GLY A 176 11.38 -32.11 -17.26
C GLY A 176 10.13 -32.22 -16.40
N SER A 177 9.67 -31.11 -15.79
CA SER A 177 8.54 -31.10 -14.85
C SER A 177 7.35 -30.26 -15.31
N GLY A 178 7.50 -29.42 -16.35
CA GLY A 178 6.48 -28.47 -16.77
C GLY A 178 6.23 -27.33 -15.75
N THR A 179 7.02 -27.25 -14.67
CA THR A 179 6.85 -26.24 -13.64
C THR A 179 7.67 -24.99 -13.95
N TRP A 180 7.11 -23.82 -13.65
CA TRP A 180 7.84 -22.57 -13.74
C TRP A 180 8.96 -22.52 -12.69
N THR A 181 10.17 -22.24 -13.14
CA THR A 181 11.41 -22.30 -12.37
C THR A 181 12.28 -21.10 -12.67
N ILE A 182 12.95 -20.56 -11.67
CA ILE A 182 14.07 -19.61 -11.83
C ILE A 182 15.37 -20.31 -11.41
N TYR A 183 16.47 -19.96 -12.05
CA TYR A 183 17.78 -20.48 -11.71
C TYR A 183 18.62 -19.40 -11.04
N LEU A 184 19.08 -19.70 -9.83
CA LEU A 184 20.23 -18.99 -9.26
C LEU A 184 21.48 -19.72 -9.75
N ALA A 185 22.19 -19.11 -10.68
CA ALA A 185 23.40 -19.65 -11.27
C ALA A 185 24.62 -19.03 -10.59
N ARG A 186 25.60 -19.85 -10.20
CA ARG A 186 26.86 -19.41 -9.65
C ARG A 186 28.01 -19.94 -10.48
N LYS A 187 28.97 -19.07 -10.83
CA LYS A 187 30.20 -19.43 -11.53
C LYS A 187 31.13 -20.23 -10.62
N PHE A 188 31.68 -21.28 -11.14
CA PHE A 188 32.82 -21.97 -10.54
C PHE A 188 34.07 -21.63 -11.35
N SER A 189 34.99 -20.93 -10.71
CA SER A 189 36.23 -20.46 -11.32
C SER A 189 37.45 -21.10 -10.68
N SER A 190 38.52 -21.25 -11.48
CA SER A 190 39.87 -21.63 -11.02
C SER A 190 40.45 -20.58 -10.05
N ARG A 191 41.61 -20.87 -9.49
CA ARG A 191 42.33 -19.90 -8.64
C ARG A 191 42.83 -18.67 -9.41
N ASP A 192 43.05 -18.86 -10.73
CA ASP A 192 43.48 -17.80 -11.65
C ASP A 192 42.32 -17.01 -12.27
N GLY A 193 41.09 -17.34 -11.89
CA GLY A 193 39.87 -16.62 -12.32
C GLY A 193 39.24 -17.18 -13.60
N GLU A 194 39.78 -18.24 -14.19
CA GLU A 194 39.17 -18.88 -15.34
C GLU A 194 37.85 -19.57 -14.98
N ALA A 195 36.79 -19.33 -15.75
CA ALA A 195 35.49 -19.97 -15.55
C ALA A 195 35.54 -21.45 -15.95
N LEU A 196 35.43 -22.37 -15.01
CA LEU A 196 35.44 -23.81 -15.23
C LEU A 196 34.06 -24.38 -15.49
N GLY A 197 33.00 -23.70 -15.05
CA GLY A 197 31.62 -24.10 -15.21
C GLY A 197 30.67 -23.38 -14.29
N LEU A 198 29.46 -23.91 -14.14
CA LEU A 198 28.40 -23.32 -13.35
C LEU A 198 27.78 -24.30 -12.36
N ILE A 199 27.34 -23.76 -11.21
CA ILE A 199 26.50 -24.45 -10.24
C ILE A 199 25.13 -23.79 -10.27
N LEU A 200 24.10 -24.55 -10.66
CA LEU A 200 22.73 -24.05 -10.78
C LEU A 200 21.88 -24.53 -9.60
N GLY A 201 21.13 -23.65 -9.01
CA GLY A 201 20.02 -23.98 -8.11
C GLY A 201 18.71 -23.65 -8.79
N ALA A 202 17.87 -24.66 -9.03
CA ALA A 202 16.56 -24.51 -9.63
C ALA A 202 15.52 -24.22 -8.54
N MET A 203 14.99 -23.00 -8.45
CA MET A 203 13.98 -22.60 -7.48
C MET A 203 12.57 -22.70 -8.08
N ARG A 204 11.67 -23.37 -7.40
CA ARG A 204 10.29 -23.62 -7.83
C ARG A 204 9.42 -22.42 -7.55
N LEU A 205 8.84 -21.81 -8.56
CA LEU A 205 7.93 -20.66 -8.39
C LEU A 205 6.59 -21.08 -7.79
N ASP A 206 6.14 -22.31 -7.98
CA ASP A 206 4.93 -22.84 -7.38
C ASP A 206 5.03 -22.98 -5.83
N TYR A 207 6.23 -23.15 -5.29
CA TYR A 207 6.45 -23.12 -3.84
C TYR A 207 6.08 -21.75 -3.28
N PHE A 208 6.60 -20.67 -3.86
CA PHE A 208 6.28 -19.31 -3.46
C PHE A 208 4.79 -18.98 -3.67
N ALA A 209 4.20 -19.44 -4.77
CA ALA A 209 2.78 -19.26 -5.03
C ALA A 209 1.90 -19.91 -3.95
N ARG A 210 2.23 -21.16 -3.57
CA ARG A 210 1.57 -21.86 -2.47
C ARG A 210 1.77 -21.14 -1.12
N PHE A 211 3.00 -20.73 -0.82
CA PHE A 211 3.28 -19.97 0.39
C PHE A 211 2.44 -18.69 0.44
N TYR A 212 2.41 -17.90 -0.63
CA TYR A 212 1.60 -16.69 -0.68
C TYR A 212 0.09 -16.94 -0.57
N SER A 213 -0.38 -18.12 -1.00
CA SER A 213 -1.79 -18.50 -0.85
C SER A 213 -2.22 -18.73 0.60
N THR A 214 -1.28 -18.98 1.52
CA THR A 214 -1.57 -19.11 2.96
C THR A 214 -1.71 -17.76 3.67
N ILE A 215 -1.33 -16.68 3.00
CA ILE A 215 -1.29 -15.34 3.59
C ILE A 215 -2.57 -14.59 3.24
N ASN A 216 -3.29 -14.16 4.26
CA ASN A 216 -4.50 -13.38 4.07
C ASN A 216 -4.19 -11.89 3.93
N VAL A 217 -4.26 -11.35 2.73
CA VAL A 217 -4.12 -9.90 2.44
C VAL A 217 -5.47 -9.17 2.45
N GLY A 218 -6.56 -9.92 2.64
CA GLY A 218 -7.93 -9.41 2.58
C GLY A 218 -8.52 -9.42 1.16
N LYS A 219 -9.76 -8.93 1.04
CA LYS A 219 -10.47 -8.87 -0.25
C LYS A 219 -9.71 -8.00 -1.25
N GLY A 220 -9.55 -8.49 -2.47
CA GLY A 220 -8.82 -7.77 -3.52
C GLY A 220 -7.30 -7.74 -3.30
N GLY A 221 -6.79 -8.44 -2.26
CA GLY A 221 -5.35 -8.52 -1.98
C GLY A 221 -4.59 -9.31 -3.03
N ALA A 222 -3.32 -8.95 -3.26
CA ALA A 222 -2.40 -9.70 -4.11
C ALA A 222 -0.96 -9.55 -3.62
N ILE A 223 -0.19 -10.65 -3.75
CA ILE A 223 1.25 -10.70 -3.50
C ILE A 223 1.92 -11.06 -4.83
N SER A 224 2.95 -10.32 -5.19
CA SER A 224 3.70 -10.54 -6.42
C SER A 224 5.20 -10.48 -6.16
N LEU A 225 5.94 -11.33 -6.87
CA LEU A 225 7.40 -11.36 -6.87
C LEU A 225 7.88 -10.98 -8.27
N PHE A 226 8.76 -10.00 -8.37
CA PHE A 226 9.33 -9.52 -9.62
C PHE A 226 10.85 -9.63 -9.60
N ARG A 227 11.44 -9.92 -10.75
CA ARG A 227 12.87 -9.73 -11.00
C ARG A 227 13.15 -8.22 -11.16
N ALA A 228 14.41 -7.81 -10.93
CA ALA A 228 14.82 -6.41 -11.01
C ALA A 228 14.51 -5.73 -12.36
N ASP A 229 14.41 -6.44 -13.45
CA ASP A 229 14.04 -5.92 -14.76
C ASP A 229 12.52 -5.75 -15.00
N GLY A 230 11.69 -6.12 -14.00
CA GLY A 230 10.23 -6.03 -14.09
C GLY A 230 9.53 -7.31 -14.53
N THR A 231 10.28 -8.37 -14.75
CA THR A 231 9.68 -9.67 -15.10
C THR A 231 8.92 -10.24 -13.91
N LEU A 232 7.65 -10.60 -14.11
CA LEU A 232 6.84 -11.24 -13.08
C LEU A 232 7.31 -12.69 -12.88
N LEU A 233 7.69 -13.02 -11.65
CA LEU A 233 8.10 -14.37 -11.25
C LEU A 233 6.93 -15.15 -10.67
N VAL A 234 6.23 -14.57 -9.69
CA VAL A 234 5.12 -15.20 -8.97
C VAL A 234 4.04 -14.17 -8.72
N ARG A 235 2.77 -14.62 -8.72
CA ARG A 235 1.63 -13.82 -8.25
C ARG A 235 0.58 -14.72 -7.60
N HIS A 236 0.06 -14.25 -6.46
CA HIS A 236 -1.13 -14.84 -5.85
C HIS A 236 -2.14 -13.72 -5.53
N PRO A 237 -3.42 -13.83 -5.93
CA PRO A 237 -3.97 -14.83 -6.86
C PRO A 237 -3.34 -14.77 -8.24
N SER A 238 -3.18 -15.94 -8.86
CA SER A 238 -2.55 -16.06 -10.17
C SER A 238 -3.45 -15.49 -11.28
N VAL A 239 -2.81 -14.86 -12.27
CA VAL A 239 -3.46 -14.46 -13.52
C VAL A 239 -2.80 -15.26 -14.63
N SER A 240 -3.60 -15.99 -15.41
CA SER A 240 -3.08 -16.88 -16.44
C SER A 240 -2.25 -16.12 -17.49
N GLY A 241 -1.12 -16.71 -17.91
CA GLY A 241 -0.26 -16.16 -18.95
C GLY A 241 0.60 -14.95 -18.53
N THR A 242 0.64 -14.60 -17.24
CA THR A 242 1.39 -13.41 -16.78
C THR A 242 2.77 -13.71 -16.24
N ILE A 243 3.07 -14.95 -15.83
CA ILE A 243 4.42 -15.34 -15.39
C ILE A 243 5.38 -15.18 -16.58
N GLY A 244 6.52 -14.56 -16.34
CA GLY A 244 7.52 -14.27 -17.35
C GLY A 244 7.24 -13.01 -18.18
N THR A 245 6.08 -12.37 -18.04
CA THR A 245 5.81 -11.10 -18.71
C THR A 245 6.58 -9.98 -18.03
N ARG A 246 7.10 -9.05 -18.83
CA ARG A 246 7.83 -7.89 -18.35
C ARG A 246 6.87 -6.71 -18.21
N THR A 247 6.78 -6.18 -17.00
CA THR A 247 5.99 -4.97 -16.74
C THR A 247 6.77 -3.73 -17.16
N GLU A 248 6.05 -2.72 -17.70
CA GLU A 248 6.64 -1.46 -18.13
C GLU A 248 7.45 -0.81 -16.99
N PRO A 249 8.66 -0.28 -17.28
CA PRO A 249 9.56 0.27 -16.27
C PRO A 249 8.98 1.48 -15.53
N THR A 250 8.10 2.23 -16.18
CA THR A 250 7.58 3.52 -15.69
C THR A 250 6.74 3.41 -14.42
N ALA A 251 5.77 2.51 -14.37
CA ALA A 251 4.90 2.35 -13.18
C ALA A 251 5.69 1.81 -11.98
N ARG A 252 6.61 0.87 -12.24
CA ARG A 252 7.46 0.28 -11.20
C ARG A 252 8.58 1.23 -10.76
N GLY A 253 9.22 1.92 -11.70
CA GLY A 253 10.27 2.90 -11.39
C GLY A 253 9.74 4.04 -10.53
N GLN A 254 8.52 4.51 -10.79
CA GLN A 254 7.84 5.50 -9.95
C GLN A 254 7.58 4.97 -8.53
N ALA A 255 7.09 3.73 -8.38
CA ALA A 255 6.84 3.14 -7.08
C ALA A 255 8.13 2.88 -6.28
N MET A 256 9.19 2.41 -6.94
CA MET A 256 10.49 2.22 -6.31
C MET A 256 11.17 3.54 -5.97
N ALA A 257 11.05 4.57 -6.82
CA ALA A 257 11.58 5.90 -6.55
C ALA A 257 10.85 6.56 -5.37
N LEU A 258 9.53 6.41 -5.26
CA LEU A 258 8.75 6.87 -4.12
C LEU A 258 9.10 6.13 -2.82
N ALA A 259 9.33 4.82 -2.89
CA ALA A 259 9.78 4.04 -1.73
C ALA A 259 11.21 4.40 -1.29
N ALA A 260 12.10 4.71 -2.23
CA ALA A 260 13.47 5.14 -1.96
C ALA A 260 13.56 6.59 -1.46
N ALA A 261 12.66 7.46 -1.88
CA ALA A 261 12.64 8.87 -1.49
C ALA A 261 12.20 9.11 -0.03
N GLN A 262 11.62 8.09 0.63
CA GLN A 262 11.21 8.17 2.03
C GLN A 262 11.79 6.99 2.84
N PRO A 263 13.09 6.98 3.15
CA PRO A 263 13.68 5.95 3.99
C PRO A 263 13.02 5.96 5.38
N GLY A 264 12.36 4.85 5.72
CA GLY A 264 11.74 4.66 7.04
C GLY A 264 10.25 4.97 7.13
N ALA A 265 9.60 5.53 6.12
CA ALA A 265 8.15 5.60 6.09
C ALA A 265 7.58 4.36 5.37
N PRO A 266 6.70 3.60 6.01
CA PRO A 266 5.97 2.53 5.35
C PRO A 266 4.96 3.18 4.40
N THR A 267 5.23 3.14 3.12
CA THR A 267 4.38 3.79 2.13
C THR A 267 3.91 2.79 1.10
N ALA A 268 2.63 2.40 1.22
CA ALA A 268 1.93 1.89 0.06
C ALA A 268 1.42 3.08 -0.76
N THR A 269 1.61 3.03 -2.07
CA THR A 269 1.18 4.08 -3.01
C THR A 269 0.06 3.57 -3.90
N PRO A 270 -0.92 4.41 -4.26
CA PRO A 270 -1.91 4.07 -5.28
C PRO A 270 -1.22 3.93 -6.65
N LEU A 271 -1.39 2.77 -7.28
CA LEU A 271 -0.85 2.45 -8.60
C LEU A 271 -1.88 1.69 -9.42
N VAL A 272 -1.85 1.87 -10.74
CA VAL A 272 -2.55 0.97 -11.66
C VAL A 272 -1.70 -0.28 -11.85
N SER A 273 -2.26 -1.43 -11.53
CA SER A 273 -1.55 -2.71 -11.67
C SER A 273 -1.40 -3.07 -13.15
N PRO A 274 -0.17 -3.26 -13.64
CA PRO A 274 0.07 -3.63 -15.03
C PRO A 274 -0.35 -5.07 -15.36
N ILE A 275 -0.75 -5.84 -14.34
CA ILE A 275 -1.10 -7.26 -14.49
C ILE A 275 -2.60 -7.45 -14.70
N ASP A 276 -3.43 -6.71 -13.95
CA ASP A 276 -4.90 -6.84 -13.98
C ASP A 276 -5.62 -5.51 -14.27
N GLY A 277 -4.90 -4.41 -14.47
CA GLY A 277 -5.48 -3.09 -14.79
C GLY A 277 -6.19 -2.39 -13.62
N GLU A 278 -6.28 -3.04 -12.45
CA GLU A 278 -6.96 -2.50 -11.27
C GLU A 278 -6.16 -1.39 -10.59
N GLN A 279 -6.86 -0.41 -10.05
CA GLN A 279 -6.24 0.57 -9.14
C GLN A 279 -5.99 -0.08 -7.78
N ARG A 280 -4.73 -0.10 -7.36
CA ARG A 280 -4.28 -0.81 -6.15
C ARG A 280 -3.46 0.10 -5.25
N LEU A 281 -3.68 -0.04 -3.95
CA LEU A 281 -2.75 0.45 -2.94
C LEU A 281 -1.64 -0.59 -2.82
N THR A 282 -0.41 -0.24 -3.19
CA THR A 282 0.71 -1.19 -3.36
C THR A 282 1.91 -0.79 -2.52
N ALA A 283 2.37 -1.71 -1.68
CA ALA A 283 3.66 -1.62 -0.98
C ALA A 283 4.70 -2.45 -1.74
N ILE A 284 5.87 -1.89 -1.96
CA ILE A 284 6.96 -2.53 -2.70
C ILE A 284 8.21 -2.56 -1.84
N ARG A 285 8.86 -3.74 -1.77
CA ARG A 285 10.13 -3.94 -1.09
C ARG A 285 11.10 -4.72 -1.97
N ALA A 286 12.24 -4.12 -2.30
CA ALA A 286 13.34 -4.83 -2.94
C ALA A 286 14.10 -5.68 -1.90
N LEU A 287 14.63 -6.81 -2.30
CA LEU A 287 15.59 -7.57 -1.53
C LEU A 287 16.94 -6.82 -1.53
N ASP A 288 17.69 -6.94 -0.44
CA ASP A 288 18.94 -6.20 -0.28
C ASP A 288 20.08 -6.80 -1.14
N ARG A 289 20.13 -8.13 -1.29
CA ARG A 289 21.24 -8.85 -1.94
C ARG A 289 20.90 -9.41 -3.31
N TYR A 290 19.62 -9.58 -3.62
CA TYR A 290 19.18 -10.24 -4.87
C TYR A 290 18.35 -9.29 -5.72
N PRO A 291 18.44 -9.40 -7.07
CA PRO A 291 17.69 -8.55 -7.99
C PRO A 291 16.20 -8.95 -8.05
N VAL A 292 15.55 -8.96 -6.89
CA VAL A 292 14.17 -9.39 -6.70
C VAL A 292 13.41 -8.34 -5.89
N THR A 293 12.13 -8.20 -6.16
CA THR A 293 11.25 -7.23 -5.49
C THR A 293 9.94 -7.90 -5.14
N VAL A 294 9.50 -7.75 -3.90
CA VAL A 294 8.18 -8.17 -3.43
C VAL A 294 7.23 -6.99 -3.50
N ALA A 295 6.05 -7.20 -4.06
CA ALA A 295 4.95 -6.24 -4.06
C ALA A 295 3.73 -6.85 -3.37
N VAL A 296 3.21 -6.17 -2.36
CA VAL A 296 1.96 -6.53 -1.67
C VAL A 296 0.95 -5.44 -1.92
N SER A 297 -0.22 -5.78 -2.40
CA SER A 297 -1.22 -4.80 -2.81
C SER A 297 -2.64 -5.23 -2.46
N THR A 298 -3.53 -4.25 -2.39
CA THR A 298 -5.00 -4.46 -2.33
C THR A 298 -5.69 -3.48 -3.27
N THR A 299 -6.88 -3.81 -3.77
CA THR A 299 -7.63 -2.90 -4.64
C THR A 299 -8.14 -1.69 -3.85
N LEU A 300 -8.10 -0.49 -4.44
CA LEU A 300 -8.66 0.72 -3.81
C LEU A 300 -10.14 0.55 -3.54
N ALA A 301 -10.87 -0.13 -4.42
CA ALA A 301 -12.28 -0.46 -4.21
C ALA A 301 -12.54 -1.24 -2.92
N SER A 302 -11.63 -2.17 -2.54
CA SER A 302 -11.76 -2.92 -1.28
C SER A 302 -11.43 -2.07 -0.05
N VAL A 303 -10.48 -1.14 -0.16
CA VAL A 303 -10.17 -0.15 0.89
C VAL A 303 -11.36 0.77 1.10
N ASP A 304 -11.94 1.29 0.01
CA ASP A 304 -13.13 2.14 0.08
C ASP A 304 -14.35 1.42 0.67
N ALA A 305 -14.54 0.14 0.34
CA ALA A 305 -15.63 -0.65 0.87
C ALA A 305 -15.56 -0.85 2.39
N ALA A 306 -14.39 -0.70 3.00
CA ALA A 306 -14.21 -0.89 4.45
C ALA A 306 -14.83 0.27 5.26
N TRP A 307 -14.57 1.51 4.88
CA TRP A 307 -15.01 2.70 5.63
C TRP A 307 -16.39 3.23 5.21
N ARG A 308 -16.87 2.91 4.00
CA ARG A 308 -18.18 3.39 3.49
C ARG A 308 -19.38 3.11 4.40
N PRO A 309 -19.54 1.92 5.00
CA PRO A 309 -20.66 1.66 5.92
C PRO A 309 -20.66 2.58 7.14
N GLU A 310 -19.48 2.82 7.73
CA GLU A 310 -19.33 3.71 8.89
C GLU A 310 -19.62 5.16 8.50
N ALA A 311 -19.12 5.62 7.36
CA ALA A 311 -19.41 6.94 6.82
C ALA A 311 -20.91 7.14 6.56
N LEU A 312 -21.61 6.13 6.08
CA LEU A 312 -23.05 6.16 5.88
C LEU A 312 -23.81 6.32 7.21
N VAL A 313 -23.41 5.60 8.25
CA VAL A 313 -23.99 5.74 9.61
C VAL A 313 -23.77 7.15 10.14
N ILE A 314 -22.56 7.71 10.02
CA ILE A 314 -22.25 9.07 10.43
C ILE A 314 -23.11 10.08 9.66
N GLY A 315 -23.24 9.91 8.34
CA GLY A 315 -24.06 10.79 7.49
C GLY A 315 -25.53 10.76 7.86
N VAL A 316 -26.09 9.56 8.05
CA VAL A 316 -27.50 9.40 8.48
C VAL A 316 -27.74 10.02 9.85
N ALA A 317 -26.84 9.79 10.82
CA ALA A 317 -26.94 10.37 12.16
C ALA A 317 -26.89 11.92 12.11
N ALA A 318 -25.99 12.49 11.31
CA ALA A 318 -25.88 13.94 11.13
C ALA A 318 -27.16 14.52 10.50
N ILE A 319 -27.73 13.87 9.48
CA ILE A 319 -28.97 14.30 8.84
C ILE A 319 -30.12 14.27 9.86
N LEU A 320 -30.28 13.18 10.62
CA LEU A 320 -31.34 13.06 11.63
C LEU A 320 -31.20 14.15 12.71
N LEU A 321 -29.97 14.42 13.16
CA LEU A 321 -29.72 15.48 14.15
C LEU A 321 -30.06 16.86 13.60
N CYS A 322 -29.73 17.15 12.34
CA CYS A 322 -30.11 18.40 11.66
C CYS A 322 -31.62 18.53 11.52
N LEU A 323 -32.35 17.45 11.19
CA LEU A 323 -33.81 17.46 11.09
C LEU A 323 -34.47 17.72 12.46
N ILE A 324 -33.99 17.09 13.52
CA ILE A 324 -34.47 17.32 14.89
C ILE A 324 -34.25 18.81 15.27
N LEU A 325 -33.05 19.34 15.02
CA LEU A 325 -32.72 20.72 15.29
C LEU A 325 -33.61 21.69 14.51
N ALA A 326 -33.84 21.43 13.23
CA ALA A 326 -34.74 22.24 12.40
C ALA A 326 -36.16 22.20 12.93
N ALA A 327 -36.68 21.06 13.35
CA ALA A 327 -37.99 20.93 13.98
C ALA A 327 -38.07 21.72 15.29
N CYS A 328 -37.06 21.65 16.16
CA CYS A 328 -36.97 22.42 17.39
C CYS A 328 -37.00 23.94 17.12
N VAL A 329 -36.25 24.42 16.12
CA VAL A 329 -36.24 25.83 15.74
C VAL A 329 -37.60 26.25 15.16
N MET A 330 -38.20 25.43 14.28
CA MET A 330 -39.52 25.72 13.69
C MET A 330 -40.63 25.79 14.72
N LEU A 331 -40.65 24.89 15.71
CA LEU A 331 -41.65 24.86 16.75
C LEU A 331 -41.40 25.91 17.83
N GLY A 332 -40.15 26.15 18.16
CA GLY A 332 -39.78 27.11 19.26
C GLY A 332 -39.90 28.58 18.86
N ARG A 333 -39.67 28.91 17.57
CA ARG A 333 -39.71 30.28 17.07
C ARG A 333 -41.08 30.98 17.30
N PRO A 334 -42.23 30.44 16.90
CA PRO A 334 -43.51 31.09 17.08
C PRO A 334 -43.88 31.23 18.59
N GLN A 335 -43.49 30.27 19.42
CA GLN A 335 -43.73 30.34 20.86
C GLN A 335 -42.94 31.49 21.53
N LEU A 336 -41.66 31.66 21.17
CA LEU A 336 -40.81 32.74 21.63
C LEU A 336 -41.34 34.13 21.18
N ASP A 337 -41.74 34.25 19.92
CA ASP A 337 -42.31 35.49 19.38
C ASP A 337 -43.65 35.83 20.06
N ALA A 338 -44.53 34.86 20.32
CA ALA A 338 -45.77 35.02 21.06
C ALA A 338 -45.56 35.45 22.54
N HIS A 339 -44.61 34.78 23.21
CA HIS A 339 -44.24 35.14 24.60
C HIS A 339 -43.68 36.58 24.70
N HIS A 340 -42.86 36.97 23.73
CA HIS A 340 -42.30 38.31 23.68
C HIS A 340 -43.37 39.37 23.40
N ALA A 341 -44.34 39.06 22.54
CA ALA A 341 -45.47 39.95 22.26
C ALA A 341 -46.36 40.18 23.52
N LEU A 342 -46.64 39.10 24.27
CA LEU A 342 -47.45 39.16 25.50
C LEU A 342 -46.73 39.95 26.61
N THR A 343 -45.43 39.71 26.83
CA THR A 343 -44.62 40.42 27.82
C THR A 343 -44.45 41.90 27.47
N SER A 344 -44.28 42.21 26.16
CA SER A 344 -44.20 43.62 25.73
C SER A 344 -45.51 44.36 25.86
N ALA A 345 -46.65 43.70 25.57
CA ALA A 345 -47.98 44.25 25.78
C ALA A 345 -48.30 44.47 27.29
N ALA A 346 -47.97 43.49 28.14
CA ALA A 346 -48.11 43.62 29.59
C ALA A 346 -47.26 44.77 30.15
N ASN A 347 -46.00 44.90 29.71
CA ASN A 347 -45.12 45.99 30.11
C ASN A 347 -45.60 47.36 29.58
N HIS A 348 -46.24 47.41 28.42
CA HIS A 348 -46.82 48.64 27.89
C HIS A 348 -48.02 49.09 28.72
N ILE A 349 -48.92 48.17 29.06
CA ILE A 349 -50.12 48.45 29.93
C ILE A 349 -49.68 48.82 31.34
N ALA A 350 -48.66 48.19 31.89
CA ALA A 350 -48.14 48.49 33.22
C ALA A 350 -47.48 49.88 33.32
N ARG A 351 -47.02 50.45 32.19
CA ARG A 351 -46.25 51.73 32.17
C ARG A 351 -46.99 52.90 31.52
N HIS A 352 -48.16 52.69 30.89
CA HIS A 352 -48.97 53.68 30.20
C HIS A 352 -50.39 53.60 30.69
N ASP A 353 -51.08 54.77 30.80
CA ASP A 353 -52.53 54.91 31.16
C ASP A 353 -53.38 54.38 29.97
N ALA A 354 -54.32 53.48 30.28
CA ALA A 354 -55.17 52.82 29.30
C ALA A 354 -56.13 53.75 28.52
N LEU A 355 -56.45 54.94 29.06
CA LEU A 355 -57.39 55.90 28.44
C LEU A 355 -56.66 56.95 27.61
N THR A 356 -55.54 57.43 28.07
CA THR A 356 -54.82 58.60 27.49
C THR A 356 -53.60 58.22 26.71
N GLY A 357 -53.06 56.94 26.81
CA GLY A 357 -51.83 56.50 26.18
C GLY A 357 -50.55 57.16 26.71
N LEU A 358 -50.67 58.03 27.75
CA LEU A 358 -49.53 58.77 28.33
C LEU A 358 -48.80 57.93 29.39
N PRO A 359 -47.50 58.21 29.65
CA PRO A 359 -46.75 57.56 30.72
C PRO A 359 -47.44 57.61 32.06
N ASN A 360 -47.61 56.47 32.69
CA ASN A 360 -48.24 56.45 34.04
C ASN A 360 -47.20 56.81 35.11
N ARG A 361 -47.67 57.07 36.37
CA ARG A 361 -46.86 57.48 37.47
C ARG A 361 -45.64 56.54 37.76
N VAL A 362 -45.73 55.28 37.44
CA VAL A 362 -44.65 54.31 37.60
C VAL A 362 -43.46 54.64 36.68
N LEU A 363 -43.72 54.99 35.41
CA LEU A 363 -42.66 55.38 34.46
C LEU A 363 -42.01 56.72 34.78
N PHE A 364 -42.74 57.59 35.53
CA PHE A 364 -42.26 58.93 35.95
C PHE A 364 -41.34 58.87 37.19
N THR A 365 -41.44 57.82 38.02
CA THR A 365 -40.62 57.64 39.23
C THR A 365 -39.34 56.82 38.97
N GLU A 366 -39.18 56.12 37.80
CA GLU A 366 -37.99 55.38 37.44
C GLU A 366 -36.94 56.23 36.69
N ARG A 367 -37.19 57.51 36.44
CA ARG A 367 -36.24 58.46 35.83
C ARG A 367 -35.66 59.39 36.87
#